data_6f69e44c7cab38b1e52c91e814274aac
#
_entry.id   6f69e44c7cab38b1e52c91e814274aac
#
_cell.length_a   1.000
_cell.length_b   1.000
_cell.length_c   1.000
_cell.angle_alpha   90.00
_cell.angle_beta   90.00
_cell.angle_gamma   90.00
#
_symmetry.space_group_name_H-M   'P 1'
#
loop_
_entity.id
_entity.type
_entity.pdbx_description
1 polymer ?
#
loop_
_entity_poly.entity_id
_entity_poly.type
_entity_poly.pdbx_seq_one_letter_code
_entity_poly.pdbx_strand_id
1 'polypeptide(L)'
;GGSGIQSRTIASMEHQWGQGRELLGPRDVLVIDEAGMIGTRQMERVLSEAERAGAKVVLVGDAEQLQAIEAGAAFRSLAERHGAAEINEVRRQHEDWQRDATRALATGRTGEAIHAYEQHGMVHAAETREAARAELIDTWDAQRLADPDKSRIILTHTNAEVRDLNQAARDRLRDAGELGQDMRVAAERGARAFASGDRIMFLKNERGLGVKNGTLGQVERVSPDSLAVRLDDGRSVAFDLKDYAH
;
A
#
# COMPACT_ATOMS: atom_id res chain seq x y z
N GLY A 1 -5.26 13.61 3.49
CA GLY A 1 -6.36 13.17 2.68
C GLY A 1 -7.01 14.30 1.92
N GLY A 2 -7.47 14.03 0.70
CA GLY A 2 -8.07 15.02 -0.19
C GLY A 2 -9.46 15.53 0.19
N SER A 3 -10.01 15.06 1.33
CA SER A 3 -11.36 15.42 1.79
C SER A 3 -11.41 16.69 2.67
N GLY A 4 -10.27 17.27 3.05
CA GLY A 4 -10.21 18.36 4.04
C GLY A 4 -10.55 17.94 5.48
N ILE A 5 -10.88 16.66 5.71
CA ILE A 5 -11.16 16.09 7.04
C ILE A 5 -9.83 15.66 7.68
N GLN A 6 -9.64 15.99 8.95
CA GLN A 6 -8.48 15.50 9.70
C GLN A 6 -8.52 13.97 9.77
N SER A 7 -7.46 13.32 9.29
CA SER A 7 -7.33 11.87 9.31
C SER A 7 -6.08 11.45 10.06
N ARG A 8 -6.18 10.36 10.82
CA ARG A 8 -5.09 9.78 11.62
C ARG A 8 -5.21 8.27 11.64
N THR A 9 -4.14 7.59 12.00
CA THR A 9 -4.21 6.16 12.31
C THR A 9 -4.89 5.96 13.68
N ILE A 10 -5.58 4.84 13.85
CA ILE A 10 -6.22 4.48 15.14
C ILE A 10 -5.16 4.46 16.24
N ALA A 11 -3.99 3.87 16.00
CA ALA A 11 -2.89 3.85 16.97
C ALA A 11 -2.48 5.25 17.43
N SER A 12 -2.45 6.24 16.52
CA SER A 12 -2.16 7.64 16.86
C SER A 12 -3.27 8.26 17.70
N MET A 13 -4.54 7.92 17.44
CA MET A 13 -5.67 8.38 18.23
C MET A 13 -5.65 7.77 19.63
N GLU A 14 -5.50 6.45 19.74
CA GLU A 14 -5.40 5.74 21.03
C GLU A 14 -4.27 6.32 21.90
N HIS A 15 -3.13 6.64 21.29
CA HIS A 15 -2.02 7.28 22.00
C HIS A 15 -2.38 8.67 22.56
N GLN A 16 -3.07 9.51 21.76
CA GLN A 16 -3.53 10.83 22.23
C GLN A 16 -4.58 10.71 23.34
N TRP A 17 -5.54 9.81 23.19
CA TRP A 17 -6.55 9.53 24.21
C TRP A 17 -5.93 9.06 25.52
N GLY A 18 -4.92 8.17 25.46
CA GLY A 18 -4.17 7.72 26.64
C GLY A 18 -3.43 8.85 27.37
N GLN A 19 -3.15 9.96 26.67
CA GLN A 19 -2.56 11.17 27.25
C GLN A 19 -3.61 12.22 27.67
N GLY A 20 -4.90 11.90 27.56
CA GLY A 20 -6.00 12.84 27.82
C GLY A 20 -6.10 13.98 26.81
N ARG A 21 -5.54 13.79 25.60
CA ARG A 21 -5.54 14.78 24.52
C ARG A 21 -6.49 14.34 23.41
N GLU A 22 -7.06 15.34 22.71
CA GLU A 22 -7.90 15.11 21.52
C GLU A 22 -9.02 14.09 21.77
N LEU A 23 -9.64 14.19 22.94
CA LEU A 23 -10.75 13.34 23.33
C LEU A 23 -11.96 13.62 22.43
N LEU A 24 -12.69 12.55 22.14
CA LEU A 24 -13.98 12.66 21.46
C LEU A 24 -14.99 13.38 22.34
N GLY A 25 -15.93 14.05 21.73
CA GLY A 25 -17.05 14.71 22.39
C GLY A 25 -18.40 14.28 21.79
N PRO A 26 -19.52 14.63 22.45
CA PRO A 26 -20.86 14.15 22.06
C PRO A 26 -21.35 14.71 20.71
N ARG A 27 -20.67 15.67 20.12
CA ARG A 27 -20.98 16.23 18.79
C ARG A 27 -20.05 15.70 17.70
N ASP A 28 -19.09 14.85 18.05
CA ASP A 28 -18.13 14.32 17.10
C ASP A 28 -18.70 13.09 16.38
N VAL A 29 -18.26 12.95 15.13
CA VAL A 29 -18.50 11.76 14.31
C VAL A 29 -17.16 11.15 13.99
N LEU A 30 -16.89 9.99 14.59
CA LEU A 30 -15.71 9.19 14.29
C LEU A 30 -15.99 8.30 13.08
N VAL A 31 -15.34 8.60 11.97
CA VAL A 31 -15.40 7.75 10.76
C VAL A 31 -14.17 6.86 10.72
N ILE A 32 -14.37 5.56 10.65
CA ILE A 32 -13.32 4.56 10.57
C ILE A 32 -13.38 3.92 9.19
N ASP A 33 -12.37 4.19 8.37
CA ASP A 33 -12.21 3.60 7.05
C ASP A 33 -11.44 2.27 7.15
N GLU A 34 -11.68 1.34 6.21
CA GLU A 34 -11.12 -0.03 6.20
C GLU A 34 -11.40 -0.79 7.52
N ALA A 35 -12.61 -0.62 8.07
CA ALA A 35 -12.97 -1.17 9.37
C ALA A 35 -12.91 -2.71 9.44
N GLY A 36 -12.99 -3.40 8.29
CA GLY A 36 -12.79 -4.85 8.18
C GLY A 36 -11.38 -5.31 8.57
N MET A 37 -10.39 -4.42 8.51
CA MET A 37 -9.01 -4.71 8.86
C MET A 37 -8.70 -4.51 10.35
N ILE A 38 -9.64 -4.08 11.16
CA ILE A 38 -9.44 -3.81 12.58
C ILE A 38 -9.71 -5.06 13.39
N GLY A 39 -8.74 -5.47 14.22
CA GLY A 39 -8.90 -6.59 15.12
C GLY A 39 -9.96 -6.30 16.21
N THR A 40 -10.63 -7.35 16.70
CA THR A 40 -11.75 -7.22 17.65
C THR A 40 -11.39 -6.43 18.91
N ARG A 41 -10.20 -6.66 19.47
CA ARG A 41 -9.75 -5.93 20.66
C ARG A 41 -9.55 -4.43 20.42
N GLN A 42 -9.05 -4.07 19.24
CA GLN A 42 -8.87 -2.67 18.88
C GLN A 42 -10.23 -2.01 18.59
N MET A 43 -11.12 -2.71 17.91
CA MET A 43 -12.49 -2.25 17.67
C MET A 43 -13.22 -1.99 19.00
N GLU A 44 -13.11 -2.91 19.95
CA GLU A 44 -13.71 -2.77 21.28
C GLU A 44 -13.21 -1.50 21.99
N ARG A 45 -11.89 -1.27 22.06
CA ARG A 45 -11.35 -0.07 22.70
C ARG A 45 -11.84 1.23 22.06
N VAL A 46 -11.88 1.26 20.74
CA VAL A 46 -12.34 2.45 20.01
C VAL A 46 -13.81 2.71 20.22
N LEU A 47 -14.64 1.68 20.17
CA LEU A 47 -16.09 1.80 20.42
C LEU A 47 -16.39 2.21 21.86
N SER A 48 -15.68 1.64 22.85
CA SER A 48 -15.83 2.02 24.26
C SER A 48 -15.45 3.48 24.52
N GLU A 49 -14.40 3.98 23.84
CA GLU A 49 -14.02 5.39 23.94
C GLU A 49 -15.09 6.30 23.31
N ALA A 50 -15.62 5.92 22.17
CA ALA A 50 -16.69 6.67 21.50
C ALA A 50 -17.99 6.68 22.33
N GLU A 51 -18.35 5.55 22.92
CA GLU A 51 -19.50 5.42 23.83
C GLU A 51 -19.36 6.33 25.06
N ARG A 52 -18.19 6.28 25.72
CA ARG A 52 -17.88 7.13 26.87
C ARG A 52 -18.00 8.63 26.54
N ALA A 53 -17.60 8.99 25.34
CA ALA A 53 -17.66 10.37 24.84
C ALA A 53 -19.04 10.79 24.33
N GLY A 54 -19.96 9.85 24.13
CA GLY A 54 -21.25 10.09 23.47
C GLY A 54 -21.12 10.42 21.99
N ALA A 55 -19.99 10.05 21.36
CA ALA A 55 -19.70 10.33 19.96
C ALA A 55 -20.40 9.33 19.03
N LYS A 56 -20.77 9.78 17.83
CA LYS A 56 -21.27 8.91 16.78
C LYS A 56 -20.12 8.18 16.10
N VAL A 57 -20.31 6.89 15.79
CA VAL A 57 -19.35 6.11 15.02
C VAL A 57 -19.95 5.71 13.66
N VAL A 58 -19.16 5.85 12.61
CA VAL A 58 -19.46 5.37 11.27
C VAL A 58 -18.31 4.44 10.85
N LEU A 59 -18.64 3.17 10.64
CA LEU A 59 -17.69 2.17 10.14
C LEU A 59 -17.86 2.04 8.63
N VAL A 60 -16.76 2.20 7.90
CA VAL A 60 -16.70 2.04 6.45
C VAL A 60 -15.72 0.91 6.17
N GLY A 61 -16.10 -0.04 5.32
CA GLY A 61 -15.24 -1.16 4.99
C GLY A 61 -15.99 -2.18 4.14
N ASP A 62 -15.25 -3.21 3.76
CA ASP A 62 -15.77 -4.36 3.02
C ASP A 62 -15.60 -5.61 3.88
N ALA A 63 -16.72 -6.27 4.20
CA ALA A 63 -16.74 -7.46 5.04
C ALA A 63 -16.15 -8.70 4.33
N GLU A 64 -16.03 -8.67 3.00
CA GLU A 64 -15.52 -9.78 2.18
C GLU A 64 -14.03 -9.63 1.85
N GLN A 65 -13.43 -8.45 2.10
CA GLN A 65 -11.98 -8.28 1.95
C GLN A 65 -11.18 -9.01 3.03
N LEU A 66 -9.86 -9.06 2.84
CA LEU A 66 -8.93 -9.67 3.81
C LEU A 66 -9.18 -9.12 5.20
N GLN A 67 -9.50 -10.04 6.13
CA GLN A 67 -9.73 -9.73 7.52
C GLN A 67 -8.40 -9.49 8.25
N ALA A 68 -8.48 -8.80 9.40
CA ALA A 68 -7.34 -8.60 10.27
C ALA A 68 -6.68 -9.95 10.64
N ILE A 69 -5.35 -9.96 10.69
CA ILE A 69 -4.56 -11.11 11.15
C ILE A 69 -4.88 -11.44 12.62
N GLU A 70 -5.23 -10.43 13.42
CA GLU A 70 -5.70 -10.61 14.79
C GLU A 70 -7.18 -10.99 14.79
N ALA A 71 -7.47 -12.07 15.50
CA ALA A 71 -8.76 -12.76 15.53
C ALA A 71 -9.98 -11.85 15.69
N GLY A 72 -10.96 -12.06 14.83
CA GLY A 72 -12.35 -11.66 14.99
C GLY A 72 -12.89 -10.79 13.86
N ALA A 73 -14.07 -11.18 13.39
CA ALA A 73 -14.83 -10.48 12.36
C ALA A 73 -15.73 -9.40 12.99
N ALA A 74 -15.15 -8.49 13.80
CA ALA A 74 -15.95 -7.49 14.52
C ALA A 74 -16.80 -6.63 13.58
N PHE A 75 -16.22 -6.17 12.47
CA PHE A 75 -16.93 -5.36 11.47
C PHE A 75 -18.11 -6.12 10.86
N ARG A 76 -17.91 -7.38 10.43
CA ARG A 76 -18.97 -8.23 9.88
C ARG A 76 -20.07 -8.47 10.91
N SER A 77 -19.70 -8.83 12.14
CA SER A 77 -20.67 -9.06 13.21
C SER A 77 -21.50 -7.82 13.54
N LEU A 78 -20.90 -6.63 13.50
CA LEU A 78 -21.61 -5.36 13.70
C LEU A 78 -22.57 -5.07 12.55
N ALA A 79 -22.14 -5.29 11.30
CA ALA A 79 -22.99 -5.12 10.13
C ALA A 79 -24.19 -6.08 10.14
N GLU A 80 -23.99 -7.35 10.51
CA GLU A 80 -25.07 -8.35 10.63
C GLU A 80 -26.09 -7.98 11.72
N ARG A 81 -25.61 -7.44 12.85
CA ARG A 81 -26.49 -7.10 13.99
C ARG A 81 -27.26 -5.80 13.81
N HIS A 82 -26.64 -4.80 13.22
CA HIS A 82 -27.17 -3.45 13.16
C HIS A 82 -27.62 -3.01 11.77
N GLY A 83 -27.39 -3.88 10.78
CA GLY A 83 -27.59 -3.54 9.38
C GLY A 83 -26.46 -2.66 8.84
N ALA A 84 -26.39 -2.57 7.52
CA ALA A 84 -25.43 -1.72 6.81
C ALA A 84 -26.07 -1.09 5.59
N ALA A 85 -25.61 0.09 5.22
CA ALA A 85 -25.86 0.66 3.90
C ALA A 85 -24.76 0.20 2.94
N GLU A 86 -25.15 -0.42 1.83
CA GLU A 86 -24.21 -0.94 0.85
C GLU A 86 -24.00 0.06 -0.29
N ILE A 87 -22.72 0.26 -0.66
CA ILE A 87 -22.32 1.03 -1.84
C ILE A 87 -21.85 0.04 -2.90
N ASN A 88 -22.74 -0.32 -3.82
CA ASN A 88 -22.49 -1.36 -4.82
C ASN A 88 -21.91 -0.84 -6.14
N GLU A 89 -21.74 0.48 -6.28
CA GLU A 89 -21.22 1.07 -7.51
C GLU A 89 -19.69 1.00 -7.56
N VAL A 90 -19.17 0.23 -8.50
CA VAL A 90 -17.72 0.15 -8.78
C VAL A 90 -17.32 1.33 -9.67
N ARG A 91 -16.56 2.28 -9.11
CA ARG A 91 -16.12 3.51 -9.81
C ARG A 91 -14.65 3.53 -10.23
N ARG A 92 -13.83 2.62 -9.70
CA ARG A 92 -12.40 2.56 -10.02
C ARG A 92 -12.13 2.03 -11.44
N GLN A 93 -12.98 1.14 -11.93
CA GLN A 93 -12.91 0.59 -13.27
C GLN A 93 -13.78 1.42 -14.21
N HIS A 94 -13.22 1.82 -15.35
CA HIS A 94 -13.91 2.64 -16.36
C HIS A 94 -14.73 1.79 -17.34
N GLU A 95 -14.22 0.60 -17.67
CA GLU A 95 -14.85 -0.33 -18.60
C GLU A 95 -15.91 -1.18 -17.89
N ASP A 96 -17.05 -1.42 -18.56
CA ASP A 96 -18.15 -2.21 -18.00
C ASP A 96 -17.74 -3.64 -17.70
N TRP A 97 -17.00 -4.28 -18.60
CA TRP A 97 -16.51 -5.63 -18.39
C TRP A 97 -15.59 -5.77 -17.17
N GLN A 98 -14.76 -4.74 -16.88
CA GLN A 98 -13.90 -4.72 -15.69
C GLN A 98 -14.73 -4.59 -14.40
N ARG A 99 -15.81 -3.80 -14.44
CA ARG A 99 -16.74 -3.69 -13.30
C ARG A 99 -17.44 -5.03 -13.05
N ASP A 100 -17.86 -5.70 -14.10
CA ASP A 100 -18.51 -7.01 -14.00
C ASP A 100 -17.53 -8.09 -13.52
N ALA A 101 -16.30 -8.11 -14.02
CA ALA A 101 -15.24 -8.99 -13.53
C ALA A 101 -14.92 -8.73 -12.04
N THR A 102 -14.88 -7.46 -11.61
CA THR A 102 -14.69 -7.11 -10.20
C THR A 102 -15.83 -7.63 -9.31
N ARG A 103 -17.09 -7.50 -9.77
CA ARG A 103 -18.25 -8.08 -9.08
C ARG A 103 -18.19 -9.61 -9.03
N ALA A 104 -17.75 -10.25 -10.12
CA ALA A 104 -17.58 -11.69 -10.16
C ALA A 104 -16.52 -12.17 -9.14
N LEU A 105 -15.38 -11.46 -9.02
CA LEU A 105 -14.38 -11.74 -8.00
C LEU A 105 -14.94 -11.58 -6.58
N ALA A 106 -15.65 -10.49 -6.30
CA ALA A 106 -16.24 -10.23 -5.00
C ALA A 106 -17.31 -11.26 -4.58
N THR A 107 -17.94 -11.92 -5.54
CA THR A 107 -18.99 -12.94 -5.30
C THR A 107 -18.49 -14.38 -5.47
N GLY A 108 -17.17 -14.61 -5.52
CA GLY A 108 -16.56 -15.95 -5.63
C GLY A 108 -16.65 -16.58 -7.02
N ARG A 109 -17.15 -15.86 -8.03
CA ARG A 109 -17.21 -16.32 -9.43
C ARG A 109 -15.89 -16.06 -10.16
N THR A 110 -14.80 -16.53 -9.55
CA THR A 110 -13.43 -16.24 -10.00
C THR A 110 -13.16 -16.68 -11.43
N GLY A 111 -13.72 -17.84 -11.84
CA GLY A 111 -13.55 -18.34 -13.21
C GLY A 111 -14.12 -17.40 -14.27
N GLU A 112 -15.28 -16.81 -14.02
CA GLU A 112 -15.91 -15.84 -14.94
C GLU A 112 -15.04 -14.57 -15.06
N ALA A 113 -14.49 -14.10 -13.95
CA ALA A 113 -13.60 -12.93 -13.96
C ALA A 113 -12.33 -13.21 -14.76
N ILE A 114 -11.64 -14.33 -14.50
CA ILE A 114 -10.42 -14.70 -15.21
C ILE A 114 -10.71 -14.81 -16.72
N HIS A 115 -11.80 -15.45 -17.10
CA HIS A 115 -12.19 -15.58 -18.51
C HIS A 115 -12.47 -14.22 -19.17
N ALA A 116 -13.09 -13.27 -18.45
CA ALA A 116 -13.26 -11.91 -18.96
C ALA A 116 -11.92 -11.22 -19.21
N TYR A 117 -10.95 -11.36 -18.30
CA TYR A 117 -9.60 -10.83 -18.50
C TYR A 117 -8.85 -11.51 -19.66
N GLU A 118 -9.01 -12.85 -19.84
CA GLU A 118 -8.46 -13.59 -20.98
C GLU A 118 -9.00 -13.08 -22.31
N GLN A 119 -10.32 -12.90 -22.42
CA GLN A 119 -10.99 -12.39 -23.62
C GLN A 119 -10.48 -10.99 -24.02
N HIS A 120 -10.03 -10.20 -23.06
CA HIS A 120 -9.49 -8.86 -23.30
C HIS A 120 -7.95 -8.84 -23.40
N GLY A 121 -7.31 -10.01 -23.53
CA GLY A 121 -5.86 -10.12 -23.71
C GLY A 121 -5.03 -9.67 -22.49
N MET A 122 -5.63 -9.69 -21.29
CA MET A 122 -4.97 -9.26 -20.06
C MET A 122 -4.36 -10.43 -19.26
N VAL A 123 -4.54 -11.65 -19.72
CA VAL A 123 -3.93 -12.86 -19.13
C VAL A 123 -2.87 -13.39 -20.08
N HIS A 124 -1.64 -13.44 -19.60
CA HIS A 124 -0.50 -13.92 -20.36
C HIS A 124 -0.03 -15.24 -19.74
N ALA A 125 -0.16 -16.33 -20.47
CA ALA A 125 0.29 -17.64 -20.06
C ALA A 125 1.64 -17.95 -20.74
N ALA A 126 2.61 -18.43 -19.96
CA ALA A 126 3.91 -18.85 -20.45
C ALA A 126 4.17 -20.31 -20.06
N GLU A 127 5.03 -21.00 -20.81
CA GLU A 127 5.35 -22.42 -20.55
C GLU A 127 6.08 -22.66 -19.24
N THR A 128 6.86 -21.68 -18.79
CA THR A 128 7.62 -21.76 -17.54
C THR A 128 7.46 -20.48 -16.72
N ARG A 129 7.73 -20.58 -15.43
CA ARG A 129 7.74 -19.44 -14.51
C ARG A 129 8.80 -18.41 -14.90
N GLU A 130 9.95 -18.87 -15.36
CA GLU A 130 11.04 -18.03 -15.82
C GLU A 130 10.65 -17.24 -17.08
N ALA A 131 9.98 -17.89 -18.03
CA ALA A 131 9.46 -17.22 -19.22
C ALA A 131 8.39 -16.18 -18.86
N ALA A 132 7.46 -16.51 -17.95
CA ALA A 132 6.45 -15.56 -17.46
C ALA A 132 7.08 -14.32 -16.80
N ARG A 133 8.13 -14.52 -16.00
CA ARG A 133 8.86 -13.41 -15.35
C ARG A 133 9.58 -12.53 -16.38
N ALA A 134 10.23 -13.14 -17.36
CA ALA A 134 10.91 -12.41 -18.42
C ALA A 134 9.92 -11.53 -19.22
N GLU A 135 8.79 -12.11 -19.64
CA GLU A 135 7.73 -11.39 -20.36
C GLU A 135 7.15 -10.24 -19.53
N LEU A 136 6.92 -10.48 -18.23
CA LEU A 136 6.42 -9.46 -17.30
C LEU A 136 7.38 -8.27 -17.20
N ILE A 137 8.68 -8.54 -17.07
CA ILE A 137 9.72 -7.48 -16.99
C ILE A 137 9.87 -6.76 -18.32
N ASP A 138 9.83 -7.47 -19.45
CA ASP A 138 9.88 -6.87 -20.78
C ASP A 138 8.67 -5.96 -21.02
N THR A 139 7.49 -6.39 -20.62
CA THR A 139 6.26 -5.58 -20.71
C THR A 139 6.34 -4.35 -19.80
N TRP A 140 6.82 -4.51 -18.58
CA TRP A 140 7.01 -3.40 -17.63
C TRP A 140 7.99 -2.36 -18.21
N ASP A 141 9.11 -2.81 -18.77
CA ASP A 141 10.13 -1.92 -19.34
C ASP A 141 9.63 -1.20 -20.59
N ALA A 142 8.96 -1.92 -21.51
CA ALA A 142 8.35 -1.32 -22.69
C ALA A 142 7.31 -0.24 -22.31
N GLN A 143 6.46 -0.51 -21.35
CA GLN A 143 5.47 0.46 -20.86
C GLN A 143 6.13 1.66 -20.17
N ARG A 144 7.23 1.44 -19.41
CA ARG A 144 7.99 2.50 -18.77
C ARG A 144 8.62 3.45 -19.78
N LEU A 145 9.15 2.92 -20.85
CA LEU A 145 9.72 3.71 -21.95
C LEU A 145 8.65 4.47 -22.75
N ALA A 146 7.48 3.86 -22.93
CA ALA A 146 6.38 4.49 -23.68
C ALA A 146 5.71 5.64 -22.93
N ASP A 147 5.63 5.58 -21.59
CA ASP A 147 5.00 6.60 -20.75
C ASP A 147 5.78 6.73 -19.43
N PRO A 148 6.91 7.48 -19.43
CA PRO A 148 7.80 7.58 -18.27
C PRO A 148 7.16 8.20 -17.02
N ASP A 149 6.18 9.08 -17.19
CA ASP A 149 5.55 9.81 -16.09
C ASP A 149 4.51 8.97 -15.34
N LYS A 150 4.07 7.86 -15.92
CA LYS A 150 3.07 7.00 -15.29
C LYS A 150 3.71 6.04 -14.29
N SER A 151 3.22 6.06 -13.05
CA SER A 151 3.65 5.09 -12.03
C SER A 151 3.18 3.68 -12.36
N ARG A 152 4.05 2.68 -12.10
CA ARG A 152 3.78 1.25 -12.33
C ARG A 152 4.20 0.44 -11.14
N ILE A 153 3.42 -0.58 -10.82
CA ILE A 153 3.74 -1.54 -9.76
C ILE A 153 3.54 -2.94 -10.30
N ILE A 154 4.45 -3.83 -9.96
CA ILE A 154 4.32 -5.28 -10.14
C ILE A 154 3.94 -5.89 -8.80
N LEU A 155 2.85 -6.63 -8.77
CA LEU A 155 2.41 -7.36 -7.59
C LEU A 155 2.75 -8.84 -7.75
N THR A 156 3.25 -9.45 -6.68
CA THR A 156 3.59 -10.86 -6.64
C THR A 156 3.31 -11.46 -5.27
N HIS A 157 3.29 -12.78 -5.19
CA HIS A 157 2.80 -13.50 -4.02
C HIS A 157 3.85 -13.64 -2.90
N THR A 158 5.14 -13.70 -3.22
CA THR A 158 6.17 -13.98 -2.23
C THR A 158 7.29 -12.94 -2.20
N ASN A 159 7.91 -12.76 -1.02
CA ASN A 159 9.08 -11.88 -0.88
C ASN A 159 10.29 -12.34 -1.70
N ALA A 160 10.39 -13.62 -2.04
CA ALA A 160 11.42 -14.14 -2.91
C ALA A 160 11.22 -13.60 -4.34
N GLU A 161 10.01 -13.70 -4.86
CA GLU A 161 9.66 -13.16 -6.17
C GLU A 161 9.80 -11.64 -6.24
N VAL A 162 9.44 -10.92 -5.17
CA VAL A 162 9.68 -9.47 -5.08
C VAL A 162 11.16 -9.17 -5.29
N ARG A 163 12.06 -9.92 -4.65
CA ARG A 163 13.51 -9.72 -4.82
C ARG A 163 13.98 -10.03 -6.24
N ASP A 164 13.52 -11.15 -6.81
CA ASP A 164 13.91 -11.57 -8.16
C ASP A 164 13.43 -10.56 -9.21
N LEU A 165 12.18 -10.11 -9.12
CA LEU A 165 11.61 -9.12 -10.05
C LEU A 165 12.25 -7.74 -9.89
N ASN A 166 12.53 -7.30 -8.65
CA ASN A 166 13.26 -6.06 -8.42
C ASN A 166 14.68 -6.13 -9.01
N GLN A 167 15.37 -7.27 -8.87
CA GLN A 167 16.69 -7.43 -9.47
C GLN A 167 16.61 -7.38 -11.01
N ALA A 168 15.66 -8.09 -11.60
CA ALA A 168 15.49 -8.10 -13.06
C ALA A 168 15.13 -6.69 -13.60
N ALA A 169 14.27 -5.95 -12.90
CA ALA A 169 13.96 -4.56 -13.23
C ALA A 169 15.20 -3.66 -13.12
N ARG A 170 16.01 -3.80 -12.05
CA ARG A 170 17.27 -3.06 -11.89
C ARG A 170 18.27 -3.36 -13.00
N ASP A 171 18.35 -4.62 -13.47
CA ASP A 171 19.23 -5.00 -14.56
C ASP A 171 18.82 -4.30 -15.86
N ARG A 172 17.51 -4.20 -16.18
CA ARG A 172 17.01 -3.39 -17.31
C ARG A 172 17.38 -1.91 -17.19
N LEU A 173 17.19 -1.32 -16.02
CA LEU A 173 17.57 0.09 -15.78
C LEU A 173 19.07 0.31 -15.89
N ARG A 174 19.89 -0.66 -15.48
CA ARG A 174 21.34 -0.60 -15.60
C ARG A 174 21.78 -0.69 -17.05
N ASP A 175 21.21 -1.61 -17.83
CA ASP A 175 21.49 -1.77 -19.25
C ASP A 175 21.09 -0.51 -20.04
N ALA A 176 20.04 0.18 -19.61
CA ALA A 176 19.61 1.47 -20.14
C ALA A 176 20.49 2.66 -19.67
N GLY A 177 21.44 2.45 -18.77
CA GLY A 177 22.29 3.52 -18.23
C GLY A 177 21.57 4.45 -17.23
N GLU A 178 20.43 4.06 -16.72
CA GLU A 178 19.60 4.86 -15.79
C GLU A 178 19.99 4.67 -14.32
N LEU A 179 20.77 3.65 -13.99
CA LEU A 179 21.32 3.44 -12.65
C LEU A 179 22.81 3.78 -12.61
N GLY A 180 23.18 4.47 -11.54
CA GLY A 180 24.58 4.71 -11.22
C GLY A 180 25.29 3.47 -10.66
N GLN A 181 26.49 3.67 -10.13
CA GLN A 181 27.28 2.59 -9.53
C GLN A 181 26.63 2.11 -8.23
N ASP A 182 26.58 0.79 -8.06
CA ASP A 182 26.11 0.17 -6.81
C ASP A 182 27.04 0.47 -5.64
N MET A 183 26.45 0.88 -4.53
CA MET A 183 27.11 1.07 -3.27
C MET A 183 26.44 0.21 -2.20
N ARG A 184 27.22 -0.61 -1.52
CA ARG A 184 26.73 -1.40 -0.38
C ARG A 184 26.57 -0.54 0.84
N VAL A 185 25.39 -0.53 1.40
CA VAL A 185 25.06 0.16 2.64
C VAL A 185 24.52 -0.83 3.67
N ALA A 186 24.82 -0.59 4.94
CA ALA A 186 24.25 -1.36 6.03
C ALA A 186 22.81 -0.88 6.28
N ALA A 187 21.83 -1.78 6.11
CA ALA A 187 20.44 -1.54 6.45
C ALA A 187 20.00 -2.46 7.61
N GLU A 188 18.91 -2.12 8.29
CA GLU A 188 18.39 -2.91 9.42
C GLU A 188 18.21 -4.40 9.10
N ARG A 189 17.79 -4.71 7.87
CA ARG A 189 17.55 -6.08 7.39
C ARG A 189 18.73 -6.69 6.65
N GLY A 190 19.95 -6.21 6.91
CA GLY A 190 21.20 -6.67 6.28
C GLY A 190 21.71 -5.71 5.21
N ALA A 191 22.94 -5.92 4.77
CA ALA A 191 23.58 -5.09 3.76
C ALA A 191 22.80 -5.17 2.42
N ARG A 192 22.56 -4.01 1.82
CA ARG A 192 21.89 -3.87 0.51
C ARG A 192 22.71 -2.99 -0.41
N ALA A 193 22.59 -3.23 -1.70
CA ALA A 193 23.15 -2.36 -2.71
C ALA A 193 22.10 -1.34 -3.16
N PHE A 194 22.49 -0.07 -3.18
CA PHE A 194 21.73 1.02 -3.76
C PHE A 194 22.56 1.76 -4.79
N ALA A 195 21.89 2.31 -5.79
CA ALA A 195 22.49 3.17 -6.79
C ALA A 195 21.66 4.46 -6.96
N SER A 196 22.25 5.54 -7.48
CA SER A 196 21.44 6.65 -7.97
C SER A 196 20.51 6.15 -9.09
N GLY A 197 19.26 6.60 -9.07
CA GLY A 197 18.21 6.10 -9.97
C GLY A 197 17.30 5.04 -9.35
N ASP A 198 17.71 4.34 -8.27
CA ASP A 198 16.86 3.36 -7.60
C ASP A 198 15.58 4.01 -7.04
N ARG A 199 14.46 3.30 -7.19
CA ARG A 199 13.21 3.63 -6.50
C ARG A 199 13.18 2.96 -5.13
N ILE A 200 12.88 3.72 -4.10
CA ILE A 200 12.78 3.22 -2.73
C ILE A 200 11.45 3.59 -2.09
N MET A 201 11.08 2.81 -1.07
CA MET A 201 9.96 3.08 -0.19
C MET A 201 10.45 3.15 1.25
N PHE A 202 10.07 4.21 1.95
CA PHE A 202 10.33 4.35 3.38
C PHE A 202 9.40 3.43 4.17
N LEU A 203 9.96 2.60 5.05
CA LEU A 203 9.20 1.60 5.80
C LEU A 203 8.80 2.04 7.21
N LYS A 204 9.27 3.22 7.65
CA LYS A 204 8.93 3.82 8.95
C LYS A 204 8.61 5.31 8.82
N ASN A 205 7.81 5.78 9.78
CA ASN A 205 7.56 7.21 9.93
C ASN A 205 8.79 7.88 10.56
N GLU A 206 9.31 8.92 9.93
CA GLU A 206 10.38 9.75 10.49
C GLU A 206 10.01 11.23 10.39
N ARG A 207 9.71 11.83 11.54
CA ARG A 207 9.23 13.21 11.61
C ARG A 207 10.31 14.21 11.20
N GLY A 208 11.57 13.93 11.56
CA GLY A 208 12.72 14.78 11.22
C GLY A 208 12.92 14.91 9.72
N LEU A 209 12.65 13.86 8.98
CA LEU A 209 12.71 13.82 7.51
C LEU A 209 11.38 14.20 6.84
N GLY A 210 10.29 14.28 7.61
CA GLY A 210 8.96 14.51 7.06
C GLY A 210 8.45 13.37 6.18
N VAL A 211 8.95 12.14 6.38
CA VAL A 211 8.53 10.95 5.64
C VAL A 211 7.64 10.04 6.49
N LYS A 212 6.79 9.28 5.82
CA LYS A 212 5.91 8.28 6.44
C LYS A 212 6.19 6.90 5.84
N ASN A 213 5.77 5.86 6.55
CA ASN A 213 5.71 4.53 5.98
C ASN A 213 4.90 4.56 4.68
N GLY A 214 5.46 3.97 3.61
CA GLY A 214 4.87 4.02 2.27
C GLY A 214 5.25 5.25 1.43
N THR A 215 6.00 6.23 1.97
CA THR A 215 6.53 7.33 1.16
C THR A 215 7.49 6.78 0.13
N LEU A 216 7.30 7.15 -1.14
CA LEU A 216 8.13 6.74 -2.27
C LEU A 216 9.08 7.86 -2.69
N GLY A 217 10.22 7.47 -3.25
CA GLY A 217 11.18 8.40 -3.83
C GLY A 217 12.23 7.71 -4.67
N GLN A 218 13.01 8.52 -5.38
CA GLN A 218 14.14 8.08 -6.18
C GLN A 218 15.45 8.50 -5.54
N VAL A 219 16.40 7.59 -5.46
CA VAL A 219 17.75 7.86 -4.96
C VAL A 219 18.46 8.80 -5.92
N GLU A 220 18.82 10.00 -5.45
CA GLU A 220 19.63 10.95 -6.22
C GLU A 220 21.14 10.69 -6.03
N ARG A 221 21.50 10.33 -4.81
CA ARG A 221 22.91 10.08 -4.45
C ARG A 221 22.99 9.05 -3.32
N VAL A 222 23.97 8.18 -3.43
CA VAL A 222 24.31 7.21 -2.39
C VAL A 222 25.77 7.35 -2.01
N SER A 223 26.06 7.26 -0.71
CA SER A 223 27.39 7.16 -0.13
C SER A 223 27.40 6.03 0.91
N PRO A 224 28.57 5.59 1.40
CA PRO A 224 28.62 4.51 2.39
C PRO A 224 27.78 4.76 3.65
N ASP A 225 27.61 6.01 4.03
CA ASP A 225 27.00 6.42 5.29
C ASP A 225 25.70 7.20 5.12
N SER A 226 25.33 7.61 3.89
CA SER A 226 24.17 8.47 3.68
C SER A 226 23.47 8.23 2.35
N LEU A 227 22.18 8.57 2.32
CA LEU A 227 21.34 8.59 1.12
C LEU A 227 20.72 9.98 0.92
N ALA A 228 20.66 10.44 -0.32
CA ALA A 228 19.83 11.56 -0.73
C ALA A 228 18.75 11.05 -1.69
N VAL A 229 17.49 11.40 -1.41
CA VAL A 229 16.30 10.86 -2.08
C VAL A 229 15.38 12.01 -2.47
N ARG A 230 14.96 12.04 -3.73
CA ARG A 230 13.87 12.89 -4.21
C ARG A 230 12.56 12.16 -4.01
N LEU A 231 11.69 12.69 -3.18
CA LEU A 231 10.37 12.15 -2.95
C LEU A 231 9.42 12.44 -4.13
N ASP A 232 8.37 11.65 -4.26
CA ASP A 232 7.38 11.83 -5.34
C ASP A 232 6.58 13.14 -5.21
N ASP A 233 6.59 13.78 -4.05
CA ASP A 233 6.03 15.12 -3.83
C ASP A 233 6.99 16.26 -4.25
N GLY A 234 8.16 15.95 -4.79
CA GLY A 234 9.16 16.88 -5.29
C GLY A 234 10.17 17.35 -4.25
N ARG A 235 10.00 17.03 -2.97
CA ARG A 235 10.97 17.36 -1.93
C ARG A 235 12.19 16.44 -2.01
N SER A 236 13.39 16.97 -1.72
CA SER A 236 14.59 16.14 -1.52
C SER A 236 14.89 16.03 -0.03
N VAL A 237 15.19 14.82 0.43
CA VAL A 237 15.60 14.50 1.78
C VAL A 237 16.96 13.81 1.76
N ALA A 238 17.81 14.17 2.71
CA ALA A 238 19.10 13.50 2.91
C ALA A 238 19.20 13.06 4.36
N PHE A 239 19.71 11.86 4.58
CA PHE A 239 19.83 11.29 5.92
C PHE A 239 21.02 10.35 6.03
N ASP A 240 21.55 10.26 7.24
CA ASP A 240 22.57 9.29 7.58
C ASP A 240 21.95 7.92 7.84
N LEU A 241 22.59 6.88 7.29
CA LEU A 241 22.12 5.50 7.45
C LEU A 241 22.19 4.98 8.89
N LYS A 242 22.98 5.65 9.75
CA LYS A 242 23.00 5.37 11.20
C LYS A 242 21.70 5.78 11.89
N ASP A 243 21.08 6.85 11.39
CA ASP A 243 19.87 7.41 11.97
C ASP A 243 18.61 6.83 11.34
N TYR A 244 18.68 6.42 10.07
CA TYR A 244 17.57 5.83 9.34
C TYR A 244 18.05 4.75 8.36
N ALA A 245 17.92 3.50 8.74
CA ALA A 245 18.32 2.31 7.92
C ALA A 245 17.15 1.38 7.58
N HIS A 246 15.90 1.89 7.55
CA HIS A 246 14.66 1.12 7.44
C HIS A 246 14.04 1.13 6.04
#